data_d2c8650312ade43001065428a7ade027
#
_entry.id   d2c8650312ade43001065428a7ade027
#
_cell.length_a   1.000
_cell.length_b   1.000
_cell.length_c   1.000
_cell.angle_alpha   90.00
_cell.angle_beta   90.00
_cell.angle_gamma   90.00
#
_symmetry.space_group_name_H-M   'P 1'
#
loop_
_entity.id
_entity.type
_entity.pdbx_description
1 polymer ?
#
loop_
_entity_poly.entity_id
_entity_poly.type
_entity_poly.pdbx_seq_one_letter_code
_entity_poly.pdbx_strand_id
1 'polypeptide(L)'
;MANYTILTSMVNDFSKKINHIANKCYKQGIPYTFLMSDPYDKVVEDHDGNSFVISVTDIELDIQFKFNGWKALGLIQRKDGITQCYLKTQELIQQYGNTDFHCDHCHKHVHRNSVIVLEHDNGERKVVGTSCVKEFTCGLDGNLIAQFNEFEVILAKRNSELQILLQGESLDDLPVSVFCEQNGSPIYNVERVVSSAVRIINAYGFEPSNSLNATWKYIHDTYKETHESEPEAVRAIEWIKSLSNDDFTKSSYLFNLRQIIDADYCTPRHFGLLASLIPSFRKEEAKILQAERASVSNHVGNIGDRLSLKLTYTKSISYDSQFGGGYFHFFTDTDGNVFKWSTNKGMCFRMNNRTYSLEQGATVKLTGTIKDHDDYRGMKQTIITRCKYEVLTSTVRDDAEQETSDNNSSSTDLDALMLYWA
;
A
#
# COMPACT_ATOMS: atom_id res chain seq x y z
N MET A 1 37.03 -4.22 -10.67
CA MET A 1 35.56 -4.23 -10.79
C MET A 1 35.02 -3.01 -10.09
N ALA A 2 34.19 -2.25 -10.75
CA ALA A 2 33.49 -1.12 -10.16
C ALA A 2 32.00 -1.49 -10.01
N ASN A 3 31.39 -1.14 -8.86
CA ASN A 3 30.00 -1.39 -8.56
C ASN A 3 29.27 -0.05 -8.46
N TYR A 4 28.15 0.03 -9.14
CA TYR A 4 27.32 1.23 -9.20
C TYR A 4 25.87 0.87 -8.93
N THR A 5 25.15 1.69 -8.20
CA THR A 5 23.69 1.61 -8.04
C THR A 5 23.05 2.77 -8.80
N ILE A 6 22.05 2.49 -9.61
CA ILE A 6 21.30 3.51 -10.37
C ILE A 6 19.80 3.30 -10.22
N LEU A 7 19.03 4.34 -10.53
CA LEU A 7 17.56 4.17 -10.65
C LEU A 7 17.23 3.18 -11.76
N THR A 8 16.30 2.25 -11.50
CA THR A 8 15.84 1.25 -12.48
C THR A 8 15.29 1.90 -13.76
N SER A 9 14.69 3.09 -13.65
CA SER A 9 14.21 3.87 -14.80
C SER A 9 15.31 4.23 -15.81
N MET A 10 16.57 4.34 -15.36
CA MET A 10 17.73 4.68 -16.20
C MET A 10 18.38 3.47 -16.85
N VAL A 11 18.07 2.25 -16.41
CA VAL A 11 18.71 0.99 -16.86
C VAL A 11 18.66 0.84 -18.38
N ASN A 12 17.53 1.18 -19.00
CA ASN A 12 17.36 0.99 -20.44
C ASN A 12 18.33 1.83 -21.29
N ASP A 13 18.59 3.07 -20.87
CA ASP A 13 19.51 3.96 -21.59
C ASP A 13 20.96 3.58 -21.34
N PHE A 14 21.29 3.18 -20.12
CA PHE A 14 22.62 2.70 -19.78
C PHE A 14 22.94 1.38 -20.48
N SER A 15 22.00 0.43 -20.51
CA SER A 15 22.16 -0.86 -21.18
C SER A 15 22.42 -0.71 -22.68
N LYS A 16 21.74 0.20 -23.37
CA LYS A 16 22.00 0.47 -24.79
C LYS A 16 23.44 0.93 -25.02
N LYS A 17 23.92 1.85 -24.20
CA LYS A 17 25.29 2.39 -24.32
C LYS A 17 26.34 1.32 -24.00
N ILE A 18 26.19 0.59 -22.89
CA ILE A 18 27.15 -0.42 -22.50
C ILE A 18 27.19 -1.60 -23.46
N ASN A 19 26.03 -2.04 -23.98
CA ASN A 19 25.98 -3.10 -24.98
C ASN A 19 26.71 -2.70 -26.27
N HIS A 20 26.64 -1.43 -26.67
CA HIS A 20 27.40 -0.93 -27.80
C HIS A 20 28.91 -1.00 -27.53
N ILE A 21 29.37 -0.60 -26.34
CA ILE A 21 30.79 -0.68 -25.92
C ILE A 21 31.21 -2.15 -25.82
N ALA A 22 30.43 -3.01 -25.15
CA ALA A 22 30.69 -4.42 -24.99
C ALA A 22 30.86 -5.15 -26.34
N ASN A 23 29.99 -4.86 -27.30
CA ASN A 23 30.11 -5.43 -28.67
C ASN A 23 31.41 -5.00 -29.38
N LYS A 24 31.88 -3.77 -29.15
CA LYS A 24 33.15 -3.32 -29.68
C LYS A 24 34.33 -4.00 -28.96
N CYS A 25 34.27 -4.12 -27.64
CA CYS A 25 35.27 -4.84 -26.85
C CYS A 25 35.38 -6.30 -27.32
N TYR A 26 34.23 -6.98 -27.50
CA TYR A 26 34.21 -8.36 -28.03
C TYR A 26 34.91 -8.48 -29.38
N LYS A 27 34.60 -7.56 -30.34
CA LYS A 27 35.19 -7.58 -31.68
C LYS A 27 36.70 -7.32 -31.66
N GLN A 28 37.22 -6.65 -30.62
CA GLN A 28 38.65 -6.29 -30.48
C GLN A 28 39.37 -7.22 -29.47
N GLY A 29 38.70 -8.26 -28.94
CA GLY A 29 39.28 -9.20 -27.99
C GLY A 29 39.60 -8.59 -26.62
N ILE A 30 38.93 -7.50 -26.23
CA ILE A 30 39.13 -6.83 -24.96
C ILE A 30 38.29 -7.56 -23.89
N PRO A 31 38.90 -8.02 -22.79
CA PRO A 31 38.13 -8.58 -21.67
C PRO A 31 37.19 -7.55 -21.06
N TYR A 32 35.96 -7.94 -20.84
CA TYR A 32 34.97 -7.11 -20.14
C TYR A 32 34.04 -7.95 -19.30
N THR A 33 33.57 -7.37 -18.19
CA THR A 33 32.49 -7.88 -17.37
C THR A 33 31.40 -6.81 -17.31
N PHE A 34 30.16 -7.22 -17.54
CA PHE A 34 28.99 -6.38 -17.36
C PHE A 34 27.86 -7.24 -16.81
N LEU A 35 27.51 -7.00 -15.55
CA LEU A 35 26.42 -7.67 -14.86
C LEU A 35 25.46 -6.64 -14.31
N MET A 36 24.19 -6.97 -14.30
CA MET A 36 23.13 -6.19 -13.66
C MET A 36 22.34 -7.08 -12.73
N SER A 37 22.00 -6.57 -11.55
CA SER A 37 21.05 -7.23 -10.66
C SER A 37 19.62 -7.12 -11.21
N ASP A 38 18.74 -7.97 -10.70
CA ASP A 38 17.31 -7.69 -10.79
C ASP A 38 17.00 -6.38 -10.05
N PRO A 39 15.97 -5.62 -10.49
CA PRO A 39 15.50 -4.46 -9.77
C PRO A 39 15.09 -4.79 -8.34
N TYR A 40 15.44 -3.94 -7.39
CA TYR A 40 14.99 -4.05 -6.01
C TYR A 40 14.65 -2.69 -5.43
N ASP A 41 13.81 -2.70 -4.39
CA ASP A 41 13.31 -1.47 -3.80
C ASP A 41 14.18 -1.00 -2.64
N LYS A 42 14.35 0.33 -2.54
CA LYS A 42 14.94 1.02 -1.38
C LYS A 42 13.98 2.06 -0.84
N VAL A 43 13.92 2.17 0.48
CA VAL A 43 13.18 3.22 1.17
C VAL A 43 14.07 4.45 1.35
N VAL A 44 13.50 5.62 1.07
CA VAL A 44 14.11 6.94 1.29
C VAL A 44 13.16 7.76 2.14
N GLU A 45 13.67 8.46 3.13
CA GLU A 45 12.91 9.43 3.93
C GLU A 45 13.31 10.84 3.56
N ASP A 46 12.32 11.74 3.46
CA ASP A 46 12.58 13.17 3.31
C ASP A 46 12.75 13.86 4.67
N HIS A 47 13.12 15.13 4.66
CA HIS A 47 13.32 15.93 5.88
C HIS A 47 12.04 16.13 6.71
N ASP A 48 10.87 15.95 6.10
CA ASP A 48 9.57 16.06 6.75
C ASP A 48 9.09 14.72 7.33
N GLY A 49 9.89 13.65 7.20
CA GLY A 49 9.59 12.30 7.67
C GLY A 49 8.62 11.52 6.77
N ASN A 50 8.40 11.99 5.53
CA ASN A 50 7.65 11.20 4.56
C ASN A 50 8.57 10.13 3.97
N SER A 51 8.05 8.92 3.87
CA SER A 51 8.78 7.78 3.32
C SER A 51 8.34 7.51 1.88
N PHE A 52 9.33 7.15 1.05
CA PHE A 52 9.13 6.82 -0.36
C PHE A 52 9.87 5.53 -0.67
N VAL A 53 9.33 4.73 -1.57
CA VAL A 53 10.03 3.60 -2.16
C VAL A 53 10.50 3.96 -3.57
N ILE A 54 11.80 3.74 -3.85
CA ILE A 54 12.40 3.90 -5.17
C ILE A 54 12.95 2.56 -5.64
N SER A 55 12.85 2.29 -6.95
CA SER A 55 13.40 1.07 -7.54
C SER A 55 14.80 1.33 -8.08
N VAL A 56 15.76 0.49 -7.69
CA VAL A 56 17.17 0.60 -8.06
C VAL A 56 17.70 -0.72 -8.64
N THR A 57 18.81 -0.62 -9.38
CA THR A 57 19.50 -1.76 -9.98
C THR A 57 21.00 -1.56 -9.78
N ASP A 58 21.69 -2.60 -9.35
CA ASP A 58 23.15 -2.61 -9.25
C ASP A 58 23.78 -3.00 -10.59
N ILE A 59 24.87 -2.31 -10.94
CA ILE A 59 25.66 -2.55 -12.14
C ILE A 59 27.09 -2.87 -11.70
N GLU A 60 27.57 -4.03 -12.09
CA GLU A 60 28.96 -4.41 -11.98
C GLU A 60 29.63 -4.28 -13.34
N LEU A 61 30.68 -3.46 -13.40
CA LEU A 61 31.38 -3.12 -14.63
C LEU A 61 32.88 -3.26 -14.46
N ASP A 62 33.52 -4.01 -15.37
CA ASP A 62 34.97 -4.05 -15.48
C ASP A 62 35.37 -4.17 -16.94
N ILE A 63 36.11 -3.18 -17.43
CA ILE A 63 36.72 -3.22 -18.76
C ILE A 63 38.19 -2.79 -18.61
N GLN A 64 39.09 -3.69 -18.97
CA GLN A 64 40.49 -3.48 -18.80
C GLN A 64 41.15 -3.03 -20.13
N PHE A 65 41.31 -1.74 -20.28
CA PHE A 65 42.11 -1.14 -21.40
C PHE A 65 43.60 -1.08 -21.01
N LYS A 66 44.17 -2.22 -20.68
CA LYS A 66 45.62 -2.32 -20.36
C LYS A 66 46.33 -3.16 -21.40
N PHE A 67 47.32 -2.59 -22.07
CA PHE A 67 48.10 -3.23 -23.13
C PHE A 67 49.56 -2.85 -23.04
N ASN A 68 50.45 -3.79 -23.14
CA ASN A 68 51.91 -3.55 -23.09
C ASN A 68 52.36 -2.63 -21.94
N GLY A 69 51.74 -2.81 -20.77
CA GLY A 69 52.03 -1.97 -19.60
C GLY A 69 51.33 -0.61 -19.58
N TRP A 70 50.70 -0.16 -20.65
CA TRP A 70 49.93 1.09 -20.71
C TRP A 70 48.48 0.86 -20.35
N LYS A 71 47.94 1.72 -19.50
CA LYS A 71 46.52 1.79 -19.15
C LYS A 71 45.97 3.20 -19.46
N ALA A 72 44.71 3.28 -19.88
CA ALA A 72 44.03 4.56 -20.06
C ALA A 72 43.55 5.09 -18.72
N LEU A 73 43.92 6.30 -18.34
CA LEU A 73 43.46 7.00 -17.13
C LEU A 73 42.19 7.82 -17.37
N GLY A 74 41.94 8.23 -18.61
CA GLY A 74 40.74 8.95 -18.97
C GLY A 74 40.86 9.78 -20.23
N LEU A 75 39.79 10.48 -20.56
CA LEU A 75 39.59 11.29 -21.72
C LEU A 75 39.47 12.77 -21.33
N ILE A 76 40.08 13.64 -22.12
CA ILE A 76 39.82 15.09 -22.11
C ILE A 76 39.31 15.46 -23.50
N GLN A 77 38.17 16.13 -23.58
CA GLN A 77 37.58 16.55 -24.84
C GLN A 77 37.13 18.01 -24.82
N ARG A 78 37.14 18.64 -25.97
CA ARG A 78 36.54 19.94 -26.19
C ARG A 78 35.26 19.77 -26.99
N LYS A 79 34.13 20.14 -26.40
CA LYS A 79 32.83 20.10 -27.02
C LYS A 79 32.14 21.44 -26.82
N ASP A 80 31.62 22.01 -27.90
CA ASP A 80 30.92 23.31 -27.89
C ASP A 80 31.73 24.45 -27.22
N GLY A 81 33.06 24.43 -27.42
CA GLY A 81 33.98 25.41 -26.82
C GLY A 81 34.37 25.14 -25.38
N ILE A 82 33.77 24.16 -24.71
CA ILE A 82 34.02 23.81 -23.32
C ILE A 82 34.89 22.56 -23.23
N THR A 83 35.93 22.62 -22.38
CA THR A 83 36.76 21.46 -22.08
C THR A 83 36.09 20.61 -21.00
N GLN A 84 35.87 19.35 -21.30
CA GLN A 84 35.29 18.34 -20.40
C GLN A 84 36.35 17.29 -20.07
N CYS A 85 36.51 16.98 -18.78
CA CYS A 85 37.48 16.03 -18.29
C CYS A 85 36.78 14.78 -17.75
N TYR A 86 37.06 13.66 -18.35
CA TYR A 86 36.58 12.33 -17.90
C TYR A 86 37.79 11.55 -17.34
N LEU A 87 38.35 12.08 -16.25
CA LEU A 87 39.50 11.51 -15.53
C LEU A 87 39.06 11.00 -14.19
N LYS A 88 39.63 9.88 -13.73
CA LYS A 88 39.14 9.11 -12.57
C LYS A 88 39.38 9.79 -11.21
N THR A 89 40.36 10.71 -11.12
CA THR A 89 40.67 11.35 -9.84
C THR A 89 40.82 12.86 -9.98
N GLN A 90 40.54 13.57 -8.89
CA GLN A 90 40.71 15.03 -8.83
C GLN A 90 42.14 15.48 -9.10
N GLU A 91 43.13 14.69 -8.66
CA GLU A 91 44.56 14.97 -8.95
C GLU A 91 44.83 14.99 -10.46
N LEU A 92 44.33 14.02 -11.20
CA LEU A 92 44.48 13.95 -12.66
C LEU A 92 43.77 15.12 -13.33
N ILE A 93 42.61 15.54 -12.84
CA ILE A 93 41.91 16.73 -13.38
C ILE A 93 42.74 18.00 -13.16
N GLN A 94 43.31 18.17 -11.97
CA GLN A 94 44.20 19.32 -11.69
C GLN A 94 45.42 19.33 -12.56
N GLN A 95 46.03 18.15 -12.81
CA GLN A 95 47.25 18.03 -13.59
C GLN A 95 47.02 18.20 -15.09
N TYR A 96 45.94 17.64 -15.64
CA TYR A 96 45.71 17.54 -17.09
C TYR A 96 44.52 18.32 -17.62
N GLY A 97 43.64 18.84 -16.76
CA GLY A 97 42.37 19.48 -17.15
C GLY A 97 42.56 20.71 -18.05
N ASN A 98 43.67 21.39 -17.95
CA ASN A 98 44.03 22.56 -18.78
C ASN A 98 45.01 22.22 -19.92
N THR A 99 45.01 20.97 -20.42
CA THR A 99 45.87 20.56 -21.52
C THR A 99 45.60 21.38 -22.79
N ASP A 100 46.67 21.66 -23.56
CA ASP A 100 46.59 22.32 -24.85
C ASP A 100 46.17 21.38 -26.00
N PHE A 101 45.82 20.13 -25.68
CA PHE A 101 45.54 19.07 -26.65
C PHE A 101 46.72 18.65 -27.52
N HIS A 102 47.94 18.93 -27.06
CA HIS A 102 49.15 18.41 -27.69
C HIS A 102 49.21 16.88 -27.54
N CYS A 103 49.90 16.22 -28.48
CA CYS A 103 50.11 14.78 -28.44
C CYS A 103 51.57 14.46 -28.20
N ASP A 104 51.91 13.85 -27.05
CA ASP A 104 53.27 13.50 -26.66
C ASP A 104 53.91 12.42 -27.55
N HIS A 105 53.09 11.73 -28.37
CA HIS A 105 53.60 10.71 -29.27
C HIS A 105 54.06 11.29 -30.63
N CYS A 106 53.17 11.98 -31.33
CA CYS A 106 53.46 12.39 -32.70
C CYS A 106 53.94 13.82 -32.84
N HIS A 107 53.83 14.64 -31.78
CA HIS A 107 54.22 16.06 -31.73
C HIS A 107 53.64 16.93 -32.85
N LYS A 108 52.60 16.43 -33.56
CA LYS A 108 51.99 17.17 -34.68
C LYS A 108 51.09 18.30 -34.16
N HIS A 109 51.29 19.49 -34.72
CA HIS A 109 50.44 20.65 -34.48
C HIS A 109 49.15 20.53 -35.33
N VAL A 110 48.20 19.72 -34.90
CA VAL A 110 46.88 19.59 -35.51
C VAL A 110 45.81 19.90 -34.47
N HIS A 111 44.76 20.54 -34.92
CA HIS A 111 43.61 20.79 -34.05
C HIS A 111 43.00 19.48 -33.61
N ARG A 112 42.91 19.27 -32.29
CA ARG A 112 42.30 18.07 -31.68
C ARG A 112 41.19 18.50 -30.75
N ASN A 113 40.09 17.76 -30.83
CA ASN A 113 38.98 17.93 -29.91
C ASN A 113 39.02 16.90 -28.76
N SER A 114 39.93 15.91 -28.83
CA SER A 114 40.00 14.87 -27.80
C SER A 114 41.43 14.33 -27.68
N VAL A 115 41.86 14.15 -26.43
CA VAL A 115 43.11 13.47 -26.06
C VAL A 115 42.83 12.49 -24.91
N ILE A 116 43.68 11.46 -24.83
CA ILE A 116 43.59 10.42 -23.79
C ILE A 116 44.86 10.49 -22.96
N VAL A 117 44.72 10.43 -21.65
CA VAL A 117 45.83 10.33 -20.71
C VAL A 117 46.13 8.85 -20.51
N LEU A 118 47.35 8.43 -20.80
CA LEU A 118 47.84 7.06 -20.59
C LEU A 118 48.87 7.05 -19.45
N GLU A 119 48.93 5.94 -18.71
CA GLU A 119 49.95 5.66 -17.70
C GLU A 119 50.53 4.27 -17.95
N HIS A 120 51.85 4.20 -17.93
CA HIS A 120 52.61 2.98 -18.02
C HIS A 120 52.89 2.41 -16.63
N ASP A 121 53.12 1.10 -16.52
CA ASP A 121 53.39 0.38 -15.24
C ASP A 121 54.62 0.93 -14.50
N ASN A 122 55.52 1.62 -15.19
CA ASN A 122 56.68 2.30 -14.58
C ASN A 122 56.35 3.72 -14.03
N GLY A 123 55.08 4.15 -14.12
CA GLY A 123 54.64 5.48 -13.68
C GLY A 123 54.75 6.59 -14.73
N GLU A 124 55.27 6.30 -15.93
CA GLU A 124 55.32 7.28 -17.04
C GLU A 124 53.90 7.60 -17.51
N ARG A 125 53.59 8.91 -17.68
CA ARG A 125 52.29 9.39 -18.17
C ARG A 125 52.47 10.15 -19.49
N LYS A 126 51.51 9.95 -20.43
CA LYS A 126 51.47 10.62 -21.72
C LYS A 126 50.05 11.10 -22.05
N VAL A 127 49.97 12.28 -22.65
CA VAL A 127 48.75 12.81 -23.28
C VAL A 127 48.83 12.52 -24.77
N VAL A 128 47.94 11.68 -25.28
CA VAL A 128 47.98 11.26 -26.70
C VAL A 128 46.68 11.52 -27.41
N GLY A 129 46.74 11.87 -28.68
CA GLY A 129 45.55 11.97 -29.52
C GLY A 129 44.88 10.61 -29.72
N THR A 130 43.56 10.56 -29.89
CA THR A 130 42.80 9.34 -30.03
C THR A 130 43.26 8.40 -31.14
N SER A 131 43.80 8.95 -32.23
CA SER A 131 44.41 8.18 -33.32
C SER A 131 45.78 7.56 -32.96
N CYS A 132 46.54 8.21 -32.07
CA CYS A 132 47.87 7.75 -31.65
C CYS A 132 47.79 6.70 -30.52
N VAL A 133 46.68 6.56 -29.85
CA VAL A 133 46.46 5.53 -28.80
C VAL A 133 46.75 4.14 -29.32
N LYS A 134 46.50 3.86 -30.58
CA LYS A 134 46.71 2.55 -31.22
C LYS A 134 48.16 2.05 -31.10
N GLU A 135 49.15 2.97 -31.09
CA GLU A 135 50.55 2.62 -30.95
C GLU A 135 50.91 2.09 -29.55
N PHE A 136 50.16 2.53 -28.54
CA PHE A 136 50.36 2.14 -27.15
C PHE A 136 49.49 0.93 -26.75
N THR A 137 48.46 0.66 -27.54
CA THR A 137 47.39 -0.28 -27.17
C THR A 137 47.22 -1.41 -28.18
N CYS A 138 48.26 -1.73 -28.94
CA CYS A 138 48.23 -2.79 -29.97
C CYS A 138 47.05 -2.68 -30.95
N GLY A 139 46.69 -1.46 -31.36
CA GLY A 139 45.66 -1.22 -32.36
C GLY A 139 44.27 -0.93 -31.84
N LEU A 140 44.08 -0.80 -30.52
CA LEU A 140 42.79 -0.39 -29.95
C LEU A 140 42.31 0.97 -30.50
N ASP A 141 41.01 1.04 -30.73
CA ASP A 141 40.37 2.28 -31.10
C ASP A 141 40.28 3.25 -29.91
N GLY A 142 41.02 4.36 -29.99
CA GLY A 142 40.97 5.42 -28.97
C GLY A 142 39.56 5.99 -28.75
N ASN A 143 38.68 5.93 -29.76
CA ASN A 143 37.28 6.34 -29.59
C ASN A 143 36.50 5.38 -28.68
N LEU A 144 36.87 4.10 -28.67
CA LEU A 144 36.22 3.12 -27.75
C LEU A 144 36.59 3.43 -26.30
N ILE A 145 37.89 3.70 -26.05
CA ILE A 145 38.37 4.11 -24.72
C ILE A 145 37.70 5.41 -24.28
N ALA A 146 37.60 6.39 -25.20
CA ALA A 146 36.94 7.65 -24.93
C ALA A 146 35.48 7.47 -24.55
N GLN A 147 34.73 6.70 -25.33
CA GLN A 147 33.32 6.41 -25.05
C GLN A 147 33.10 5.67 -23.71
N PHE A 148 34.00 4.74 -23.39
CA PHE A 148 33.91 4.02 -22.10
C PHE A 148 34.21 4.96 -20.92
N ASN A 149 35.27 5.76 -20.99
CA ASN A 149 35.62 6.69 -19.91
C ASN A 149 34.52 7.73 -19.68
N GLU A 150 33.94 8.29 -20.74
CA GLU A 150 32.79 9.19 -20.63
C GLU A 150 31.61 8.49 -19.94
N PHE A 151 31.32 7.25 -20.35
CA PHE A 151 30.24 6.45 -19.77
C PHE A 151 30.47 6.14 -18.28
N GLU A 152 31.68 5.69 -17.92
CA GLU A 152 32.03 5.35 -16.53
C GLU A 152 31.94 6.57 -15.61
N VAL A 153 32.38 7.75 -16.04
CA VAL A 153 32.29 8.99 -15.25
C VAL A 153 30.83 9.39 -15.03
N ILE A 154 30.00 9.30 -16.07
CA ILE A 154 28.56 9.59 -15.95
C ILE A 154 27.89 8.60 -14.98
N LEU A 155 28.21 7.31 -15.10
CA LEU A 155 27.67 6.28 -14.23
C LEU A 155 28.09 6.50 -12.77
N ALA A 156 29.36 6.79 -12.52
CA ALA A 156 29.89 7.10 -11.19
C ALA A 156 29.21 8.33 -10.59
N LYS A 157 29.01 9.39 -11.40
CA LYS A 157 28.29 10.59 -10.96
C LYS A 157 26.87 10.27 -10.55
N ARG A 158 26.11 9.52 -11.38
CA ARG A 158 24.73 9.14 -11.07
C ARG A 158 24.63 8.25 -9.83
N ASN A 159 25.60 7.33 -9.67
CA ASN A 159 25.69 6.54 -8.44
C ASN A 159 25.92 7.42 -7.21
N SER A 160 26.86 8.37 -7.27
CA SER A 160 27.15 9.27 -6.14
C SER A 160 25.95 10.16 -5.79
N GLU A 161 25.30 10.75 -6.80
CA GLU A 161 24.06 11.52 -6.61
C GLU A 161 22.97 10.69 -5.91
N LEU A 162 22.77 9.45 -6.37
CA LEU A 162 21.80 8.55 -5.76
C LEU A 162 22.16 8.18 -4.31
N GLN A 163 23.45 7.93 -4.01
CA GLN A 163 23.88 7.62 -2.65
C GLN A 163 23.64 8.78 -1.68
N ILE A 164 23.85 10.03 -2.08
CA ILE A 164 23.56 11.23 -1.29
C ILE A 164 22.06 11.28 -0.98
N LEU A 165 21.22 11.12 -2.01
CA LEU A 165 19.75 11.14 -1.85
C LEU A 165 19.23 9.98 -1.00
N LEU A 166 19.85 8.79 -1.08
CA LEU A 166 19.52 7.63 -0.23
C LEU A 166 19.88 7.85 1.23
N GLN A 167 20.78 8.78 1.54
CA GLN A 167 21.12 9.19 2.91
C GLN A 167 20.21 10.29 3.46
N GLY A 168 19.19 10.69 2.70
CA GLY A 168 18.28 11.77 3.07
C GLY A 168 18.87 13.17 2.89
N GLU A 169 19.96 13.30 2.13
CA GLU A 169 20.61 14.58 1.87
C GLU A 169 20.16 15.17 0.53
N SER A 170 19.93 16.48 0.52
CA SER A 170 19.62 17.21 -0.72
C SER A 170 20.84 17.33 -1.63
N LEU A 171 20.61 17.30 -2.92
CA LEU A 171 21.65 17.45 -3.93
C LEU A 171 21.52 18.83 -4.61
N ASP A 172 22.43 19.75 -4.33
CA ASP A 172 22.41 21.12 -4.86
C ASP A 172 21.01 21.77 -4.76
N ASP A 173 20.36 21.99 -5.90
CA ASP A 173 19.01 22.58 -5.99
C ASP A 173 17.90 21.52 -6.04
N LEU A 174 18.21 20.22 -5.84
CA LEU A 174 17.22 19.13 -5.85
C LEU A 174 16.94 18.62 -4.43
N PRO A 175 15.88 19.09 -3.77
CA PRO A 175 15.42 18.54 -2.48
C PRO A 175 15.07 17.07 -2.58
N VAL A 176 15.28 16.31 -1.50
CA VAL A 176 14.94 14.88 -1.41
C VAL A 176 13.46 14.64 -1.72
N SER A 177 12.56 15.49 -1.24
CA SER A 177 11.13 15.40 -1.52
C SER A 177 10.82 15.43 -3.02
N VAL A 178 11.41 16.39 -3.75
CA VAL A 178 11.21 16.52 -5.20
C VAL A 178 11.77 15.32 -5.95
N PHE A 179 12.95 14.84 -5.55
CA PHE A 179 13.54 13.63 -6.13
C PHE A 179 12.63 12.41 -5.91
N CYS A 180 12.13 12.23 -4.69
CA CYS A 180 11.24 11.12 -4.33
C CYS A 180 9.90 11.20 -5.04
N GLU A 181 9.30 12.38 -5.19
CA GLU A 181 8.07 12.56 -5.97
C GLU A 181 8.24 12.19 -7.45
N GLN A 182 9.41 12.45 -8.02
CA GLN A 182 9.71 12.15 -9.43
C GLN A 182 10.09 10.69 -9.68
N ASN A 183 10.78 10.05 -8.74
CA ASN A 183 11.43 8.74 -8.96
C ASN A 183 10.91 7.64 -8.04
N GLY A 184 10.02 7.94 -7.11
CA GLY A 184 9.50 7.00 -6.14
C GLY A 184 7.99 7.04 -6.00
N SER A 185 7.49 6.17 -5.14
CA SER A 185 6.10 6.13 -4.72
C SER A 185 6.05 6.36 -3.21
N PRO A 186 5.20 7.27 -2.71
CA PRO A 186 5.05 7.47 -1.28
C PRO A 186 4.55 6.20 -0.62
N ILE A 187 5.09 5.87 0.54
CA ILE A 187 4.68 4.73 1.35
C ILE A 187 4.15 5.20 2.70
N TYR A 188 3.25 4.40 3.25
CA TYR A 188 2.50 4.69 4.46
C TYR A 188 2.53 3.46 5.36
N ASN A 189 2.63 3.66 6.67
CA ASN A 189 2.51 2.58 7.64
C ASN A 189 1.10 1.98 7.59
N VAL A 190 1.00 0.66 7.48
CA VAL A 190 -0.28 -0.06 7.28
C VAL A 190 -1.22 0.12 8.46
N GLU A 191 -0.74 -0.01 9.69
CA GLU A 191 -1.58 0.11 10.89
C GLU A 191 -2.17 1.52 11.01
N ARG A 192 -1.38 2.55 10.71
CA ARG A 192 -1.83 3.93 10.70
C ARG A 192 -2.83 4.21 9.57
N VAL A 193 -2.67 3.58 8.40
CA VAL A 193 -3.65 3.66 7.30
C VAL A 193 -4.97 3.01 7.69
N VAL A 194 -4.94 1.82 8.30
CA VAL A 194 -6.14 1.13 8.76
C VAL A 194 -6.82 1.91 9.89
N SER A 195 -6.05 2.49 10.82
CA SER A 195 -6.58 3.37 11.87
C SER A 195 -7.27 4.61 11.30
N SER A 196 -6.68 5.21 10.26
CA SER A 196 -7.32 6.32 9.54
C SER A 196 -8.64 5.90 8.89
N ALA A 197 -8.68 4.70 8.30
CA ALA A 197 -9.92 4.14 7.73
C ALA A 197 -10.99 3.92 8.80
N VAL A 198 -10.63 3.41 9.99
CA VAL A 198 -11.55 3.26 11.13
C VAL A 198 -12.18 4.59 11.50
N ARG A 199 -11.38 5.66 11.64
CA ARG A 199 -11.88 7.02 11.98
C ARG A 199 -12.87 7.53 10.94
N ILE A 200 -12.55 7.40 9.66
CA ILE A 200 -13.43 7.83 8.56
C ILE A 200 -14.74 7.03 8.58
N ILE A 201 -14.65 5.70 8.72
CA ILE A 201 -15.82 4.81 8.70
C ILE A 201 -16.71 5.05 9.91
N ASN A 202 -16.15 5.36 11.07
CA ASN A 202 -16.93 5.69 12.28
C ASN A 202 -17.66 7.02 12.16
N ALA A 203 -17.08 7.99 11.44
CA ALA A 203 -17.67 9.32 11.27
C ALA A 203 -18.72 9.36 10.13
N TYR A 204 -18.47 8.66 9.00
CA TYR A 204 -19.22 8.84 7.76
C TYR A 204 -19.77 7.55 7.15
N GLY A 205 -19.47 6.38 7.75
CA GLY A 205 -19.75 5.08 7.15
C GLY A 205 -18.69 4.64 6.13
N PHE A 206 -18.80 3.39 5.70
CA PHE A 206 -17.93 2.84 4.65
C PHE A 206 -18.48 3.13 3.26
N GLU A 207 -17.69 3.76 2.42
CA GLU A 207 -18.00 4.01 1.01
C GLU A 207 -17.05 3.23 0.11
N PRO A 208 -17.57 2.38 -0.80
CA PRO A 208 -16.75 1.51 -1.65
C PRO A 208 -15.95 2.32 -2.68
N SER A 209 -14.93 1.69 -3.26
CA SER A 209 -13.94 2.35 -4.12
C SER A 209 -14.51 3.00 -5.39
N ASN A 210 -15.68 2.58 -5.85
CA ASN A 210 -16.38 3.15 -7.01
C ASN A 210 -17.31 4.33 -6.65
N SER A 211 -17.48 4.65 -5.36
CA SER A 211 -18.28 5.78 -4.90
C SER A 211 -17.58 7.12 -5.17
N LEU A 212 -18.38 8.18 -5.37
CA LEU A 212 -17.86 9.55 -5.43
C LEU A 212 -17.17 9.94 -4.12
N ASN A 213 -17.67 9.47 -2.99
CA ASN A 213 -17.15 9.73 -1.65
C ASN A 213 -16.40 8.52 -1.06
N ALA A 214 -15.74 7.73 -1.91
CA ALA A 214 -15.05 6.52 -1.48
C ALA A 214 -14.11 6.77 -0.30
N THR A 215 -14.20 5.93 0.73
CA THR A 215 -13.44 6.05 1.99
C THR A 215 -11.95 6.25 1.76
N TRP A 216 -11.37 5.56 0.77
CA TRP A 216 -9.94 5.64 0.49
C TRP A 216 -9.44 7.04 0.09
N LYS A 217 -10.29 7.91 -0.45
CA LYS A 217 -9.93 9.27 -0.89
C LYS A 217 -9.56 10.19 0.27
N TYR A 218 -10.08 9.92 1.45
CA TYR A 218 -9.87 10.73 2.65
C TYR A 218 -8.73 10.21 3.53
N ILE A 219 -8.20 9.00 3.23
CA ILE A 219 -7.16 8.37 4.06
C ILE A 219 -5.90 9.23 4.14
N HIS A 220 -5.44 9.79 3.01
CA HIS A 220 -4.20 10.58 2.99
C HIS A 220 -4.23 11.77 3.98
N ASP A 221 -5.33 12.50 4.01
CA ASP A 221 -5.46 13.67 4.89
C ASP A 221 -5.65 13.23 6.35
N THR A 222 -6.51 12.24 6.59
CA THR A 222 -6.72 11.67 7.93
C THR A 222 -5.45 11.04 8.49
N TYR A 223 -4.61 10.44 7.65
CA TYR A 223 -3.34 9.84 8.05
C TYR A 223 -2.39 10.85 8.69
N LYS A 224 -2.34 12.09 8.22
CA LYS A 224 -1.50 13.15 8.79
C LYS A 224 -1.90 13.47 10.23
N GLU A 225 -3.18 13.35 10.55
CA GLU A 225 -3.76 13.62 11.88
C GLU A 225 -3.83 12.38 12.78
N THR A 226 -3.60 11.18 12.22
CA THR A 226 -3.67 9.91 12.94
C THR A 226 -2.31 9.58 13.54
N HIS A 227 -2.09 9.86 14.81
CA HIS A 227 -0.82 9.58 15.51
C HIS A 227 -0.88 8.33 16.39
N GLU A 228 -2.08 7.93 16.80
CA GLU A 228 -2.31 6.76 17.64
C GLU A 228 -3.10 5.69 16.88
N SER A 229 -2.80 4.44 17.17
CA SER A 229 -3.50 3.29 16.56
C SER A 229 -4.90 3.13 17.17
N GLU A 230 -5.88 2.95 16.31
CA GLU A 230 -7.24 2.62 16.71
C GLU A 230 -7.31 1.15 17.17
N PRO A 231 -7.88 0.84 18.34
CA PRO A 231 -7.96 -0.54 18.84
C PRO A 231 -8.65 -1.51 17.87
N GLU A 232 -9.64 -1.03 17.11
CA GLU A 232 -10.30 -1.82 16.09
C GLU A 232 -9.38 -2.15 14.91
N ALA A 233 -8.52 -1.21 14.49
CA ALA A 233 -7.54 -1.43 13.45
C ALA A 233 -6.55 -2.54 13.83
N VAL A 234 -6.07 -2.50 15.07
CA VAL A 234 -5.16 -3.53 15.61
C VAL A 234 -5.82 -4.90 15.56
N ARG A 235 -7.05 -5.03 16.09
CA ARG A 235 -7.79 -6.31 16.05
C ARG A 235 -8.05 -6.81 14.64
N ALA A 236 -8.38 -5.91 13.70
CA ALA A 236 -8.62 -6.28 12.30
C ALA A 236 -7.34 -6.80 11.62
N ILE A 237 -6.19 -6.19 11.91
CA ILE A 237 -4.88 -6.63 11.42
C ILE A 237 -4.51 -7.99 12.03
N GLU A 238 -4.70 -8.18 13.33
CA GLU A 238 -4.46 -9.44 14.02
C GLU A 238 -5.35 -10.56 13.48
N TRP A 239 -6.61 -10.25 13.19
CA TRP A 239 -7.53 -11.20 12.55
C TRP A 239 -6.95 -11.72 11.23
N ILE A 240 -6.51 -10.84 10.31
CA ILE A 240 -5.90 -11.29 9.05
C ILE A 240 -4.62 -12.10 9.32
N LYS A 241 -3.81 -11.69 10.29
CA LYS A 241 -2.59 -12.43 10.68
C LYS A 241 -2.88 -13.81 11.26
N SER A 242 -4.06 -14.02 11.84
CA SER A 242 -4.48 -15.31 12.42
C SER A 242 -5.06 -16.30 11.41
N LEU A 243 -5.40 -15.87 10.20
CA LEU A 243 -5.99 -16.73 9.17
C LEU A 243 -5.00 -17.78 8.67
N SER A 244 -5.51 -18.98 8.39
CA SER A 244 -4.75 -20.11 7.86
C SER A 244 -4.60 -20.06 6.33
N ASN A 245 -3.68 -20.86 5.79
CA ASN A 245 -3.54 -21.00 4.34
C ASN A 245 -4.82 -21.50 3.65
N ASP A 246 -5.62 -22.30 4.33
CA ASP A 246 -6.88 -22.83 3.78
C ASP A 246 -7.93 -21.70 3.58
N ASP A 247 -7.89 -20.66 4.40
CA ASP A 247 -8.76 -19.49 4.26
C ASP A 247 -8.38 -18.68 3.01
N PHE A 248 -7.09 -18.59 2.71
CA PHE A 248 -6.59 -17.88 1.54
C PHE A 248 -6.85 -18.61 0.22
N THR A 249 -6.94 -19.94 0.22
CA THR A 249 -7.32 -20.70 -0.99
C THR A 249 -8.72 -20.38 -1.47
N LYS A 250 -9.60 -19.93 -0.57
CA LYS A 250 -11.00 -19.58 -0.83
C LYS A 250 -11.20 -18.12 -1.20
N SER A 251 -10.21 -17.25 -0.93
CA SER A 251 -10.36 -15.82 -1.13
C SER A 251 -9.05 -15.13 -1.50
N SER A 252 -8.90 -14.78 -2.77
CA SER A 252 -7.79 -13.93 -3.25
C SER A 252 -7.76 -12.55 -2.58
N TYR A 253 -8.90 -12.05 -2.15
CA TYR A 253 -9.03 -10.79 -1.41
C TYR A 253 -8.31 -10.85 -0.06
N LEU A 254 -8.55 -11.89 0.74
CA LEU A 254 -7.88 -12.08 2.04
C LEU A 254 -6.37 -12.31 1.87
N PHE A 255 -5.98 -13.05 0.83
CA PHE A 255 -4.58 -13.23 0.49
C PHE A 255 -3.89 -11.91 0.20
N ASN A 256 -4.48 -11.04 -0.65
CA ASN A 256 -3.92 -9.75 -0.99
C ASN A 256 -3.81 -8.82 0.23
N LEU A 257 -4.83 -8.81 1.11
CA LEU A 257 -4.77 -8.08 2.38
C LEU A 257 -3.60 -8.55 3.24
N ARG A 258 -3.43 -9.88 3.37
CA ARG A 258 -2.33 -10.46 4.15
C ARG A 258 -0.98 -10.01 3.63
N GLN A 259 -0.75 -10.03 2.32
CA GLN A 259 0.53 -9.61 1.73
C GLN A 259 0.87 -8.14 2.07
N ILE A 260 -0.12 -7.25 2.03
CA ILE A 260 0.09 -5.83 2.37
C ILE A 260 0.35 -5.66 3.87
N ILE A 261 -0.38 -6.39 4.71
CA ILE A 261 -0.23 -6.33 6.16
C ILE A 261 1.15 -6.87 6.60
N ASP A 262 1.62 -7.94 5.99
CA ASP A 262 2.93 -8.53 6.30
C ASP A 262 4.11 -7.67 5.80
N ALA A 263 3.89 -6.79 4.82
CA ALA A 263 4.88 -5.83 4.36
C ALA A 263 5.06 -4.63 5.31
N ASP A 264 4.14 -4.40 6.25
CA ASP A 264 4.07 -3.28 7.20
C ASP A 264 3.99 -1.87 6.57
N TYR A 265 4.13 -1.77 5.25
CA TYR A 265 3.94 -0.52 4.52
C TYR A 265 3.07 -0.72 3.28
N CYS A 266 2.46 0.36 2.82
CA CYS A 266 1.62 0.35 1.62
C CYS A 266 1.77 1.65 0.81
N THR A 267 1.30 1.63 -0.43
CA THR A 267 1.19 2.82 -1.28
C THR A 267 -0.28 3.26 -1.38
N PRO A 268 -0.58 4.46 -1.88
CA PRO A 268 -1.96 4.93 -2.05
C PRO A 268 -2.86 3.99 -2.86
N ARG A 269 -2.29 3.16 -3.74
CA ARG A 269 -3.02 2.15 -4.52
C ARG A 269 -3.70 1.09 -3.63
N HIS A 270 -3.18 0.87 -2.43
CA HIS A 270 -3.68 -0.13 -1.49
C HIS A 270 -4.73 0.42 -0.52
N PHE A 271 -4.95 1.75 -0.47
CA PHE A 271 -5.85 2.38 0.48
C PHE A 271 -7.28 1.84 0.40
N GLY A 272 -7.80 1.63 -0.82
CA GLY A 272 -9.14 1.07 -1.01
C GLY A 272 -9.29 -0.36 -0.46
N LEU A 273 -8.26 -1.17 -0.66
CA LEU A 273 -8.23 -2.56 -0.16
C LEU A 273 -8.11 -2.57 1.37
N LEU A 274 -7.24 -1.75 1.94
CA LEU A 274 -7.08 -1.64 3.40
C LEU A 274 -8.31 -1.04 4.08
N ALA A 275 -8.98 -0.07 3.47
CA ALA A 275 -10.24 0.47 4.00
C ALA A 275 -11.34 -0.58 4.07
N SER A 276 -11.40 -1.50 3.08
CA SER A 276 -12.39 -2.59 3.05
C SER A 276 -12.15 -3.69 4.08
N LEU A 277 -10.99 -3.70 4.74
CA LEU A 277 -10.69 -4.61 5.85
C LEU A 277 -11.69 -4.43 7.00
N ILE A 278 -12.03 -3.18 7.35
CA ILE A 278 -12.87 -2.88 8.51
C ILE A 278 -14.30 -3.45 8.38
N PRO A 279 -15.08 -3.20 7.31
CA PRO A 279 -16.38 -3.82 7.17
C PRO A 279 -16.30 -5.36 7.09
N SER A 280 -15.22 -5.91 6.51
CA SER A 280 -15.01 -7.36 6.45
C SER A 280 -14.77 -7.95 7.84
N PHE A 281 -13.96 -7.30 8.66
CA PHE A 281 -13.69 -7.69 10.04
C PHE A 281 -14.95 -7.58 10.91
N ARG A 282 -15.69 -6.48 10.82
CA ARG A 282 -16.98 -6.32 11.54
C ARG A 282 -18.00 -7.41 11.18
N LYS A 283 -18.04 -7.79 9.90
CA LYS A 283 -18.90 -8.90 9.46
C LYS A 283 -18.49 -10.24 10.10
N GLU A 284 -17.20 -10.49 10.24
CA GLU A 284 -16.69 -11.70 10.85
C GLU A 284 -16.93 -11.71 12.38
N GLU A 285 -16.66 -10.60 13.07
CA GLU A 285 -17.01 -10.45 14.50
C GLU A 285 -18.52 -10.69 14.73
N ALA A 286 -19.36 -10.13 13.86
CA ALA A 286 -20.82 -10.33 13.95
C ALA A 286 -21.22 -11.81 13.76
N LYS A 287 -20.58 -12.55 12.86
CA LYS A 287 -20.83 -14.00 12.69
C LYS A 287 -20.42 -14.81 13.92
N ILE A 288 -19.25 -14.51 14.49
CA ILE A 288 -18.77 -15.18 15.71
C ILE A 288 -19.76 -14.94 16.85
N LEU A 289 -20.14 -13.70 17.08
CA LEU A 289 -21.11 -13.34 18.12
C LEU A 289 -22.47 -13.99 17.86
N GLN A 290 -22.92 -14.10 16.61
CA GLN A 290 -24.14 -14.80 16.25
C GLN A 290 -24.02 -16.30 16.53
N ALA A 291 -22.91 -16.94 16.23
CA ALA A 291 -22.65 -18.34 16.50
C ALA A 291 -22.63 -18.63 18.02
N GLU A 292 -22.00 -17.76 18.80
CA GLU A 292 -21.98 -17.82 20.26
C GLU A 292 -23.42 -17.73 20.83
N ARG A 293 -24.21 -16.75 20.39
CA ARG A 293 -25.62 -16.61 20.77
C ARG A 293 -26.45 -17.82 20.35
N ALA A 294 -26.19 -18.38 19.17
CA ALA A 294 -26.88 -19.57 18.68
C ALA A 294 -26.60 -20.79 19.57
N SER A 295 -25.38 -20.93 20.09
CA SER A 295 -24.99 -22.04 20.95
C SER A 295 -25.66 -22.00 22.32
N VAL A 296 -26.08 -20.83 22.80
CA VAL A 296 -26.71 -20.63 24.11
C VAL A 296 -28.24 -20.83 24.04
N SER A 297 -28.86 -20.48 22.90
CA SER A 297 -30.31 -20.51 22.78
C SER A 297 -30.87 -21.94 22.72
N ASN A 298 -31.90 -22.22 23.53
CA ASN A 298 -32.64 -23.48 23.54
C ASN A 298 -34.14 -23.22 23.33
N HIS A 299 -34.86 -24.25 22.91
CA HIS A 299 -36.32 -24.22 22.87
C HIS A 299 -36.88 -24.19 24.29
N VAL A 300 -37.86 -23.33 24.53
CA VAL A 300 -38.47 -23.15 25.86
C VAL A 300 -39.93 -23.61 25.85
N GLY A 301 -40.31 -24.46 26.80
CA GLY A 301 -41.65 -25.01 26.97
C GLY A 301 -42.07 -26.01 25.89
N ASN A 302 -43.32 -26.45 25.89
CA ASN A 302 -43.87 -27.37 24.90
C ASN A 302 -44.83 -26.64 23.95
N ILE A 303 -44.94 -27.13 22.71
CA ILE A 303 -45.91 -26.60 21.74
C ILE A 303 -47.32 -26.70 22.33
N GLY A 304 -48.03 -25.57 22.32
CA GLY A 304 -49.36 -25.45 22.92
C GLY A 304 -49.37 -24.79 24.31
N ASP A 305 -48.24 -24.77 25.02
CA ASP A 305 -48.15 -24.15 26.35
C ASP A 305 -48.38 -22.63 26.25
N ARG A 306 -49.10 -22.08 27.24
CA ARG A 306 -49.28 -20.65 27.39
C ARG A 306 -48.40 -20.14 28.51
N LEU A 307 -47.36 -19.40 28.14
CA LEU A 307 -46.34 -18.89 29.06
C LEU A 307 -46.45 -17.38 29.25
N SER A 308 -46.07 -16.93 30.43
CA SER A 308 -45.89 -15.53 30.76
C SER A 308 -44.42 -15.32 31.13
N LEU A 309 -43.67 -14.67 30.25
CA LEU A 309 -42.23 -14.56 30.34
C LEU A 309 -41.82 -13.10 30.48
N LYS A 310 -40.73 -12.86 31.21
CA LYS A 310 -40.03 -11.57 31.21
C LYS A 310 -38.96 -11.64 30.16
N LEU A 311 -39.10 -10.83 29.10
CA LEU A 311 -38.25 -10.89 27.91
C LEU A 311 -37.68 -9.51 27.61
N THR A 312 -36.48 -9.47 27.05
CA THR A 312 -35.89 -8.28 26.50
C THR A 312 -36.18 -8.20 25.00
N TYR A 313 -36.73 -7.09 24.53
CA TYR A 313 -37.00 -6.85 23.11
C TYR A 313 -35.70 -6.62 22.38
N THR A 314 -35.43 -7.44 21.37
CA THR A 314 -34.13 -7.42 20.67
C THR A 314 -34.20 -6.67 19.36
N LYS A 315 -35.17 -6.98 18.49
CA LYS A 315 -35.36 -6.32 17.20
C LYS A 315 -36.74 -6.62 16.59
N SER A 316 -37.08 -5.85 15.55
CA SER A 316 -38.19 -6.08 14.66
C SER A 316 -37.74 -6.08 13.23
N ILE A 317 -38.24 -7.00 12.42
CA ILE A 317 -38.02 -7.08 10.98
C ILE A 317 -39.37 -6.98 10.30
N SER A 318 -39.57 -5.96 9.45
CA SER A 318 -40.76 -5.86 8.61
C SER A 318 -40.65 -6.82 7.42
N TYR A 319 -41.77 -7.36 7.00
CA TYR A 319 -41.85 -8.14 5.75
C TYR A 319 -43.14 -7.81 5.00
N ASP A 320 -43.02 -7.83 3.68
CA ASP A 320 -44.15 -7.73 2.78
C ASP A 320 -44.44 -9.09 2.13
N SER A 321 -45.70 -9.47 2.05
CA SER A 321 -46.12 -10.66 1.35
C SER A 321 -47.36 -10.38 0.49
N GLN A 322 -47.64 -11.24 -0.47
CA GLN A 322 -48.88 -11.17 -1.27
C GLN A 322 -50.19 -11.19 -0.45
N PHE A 323 -50.11 -11.53 0.86
CA PHE A 323 -51.23 -11.57 1.79
C PHE A 323 -51.22 -10.40 2.80
N GLY A 324 -50.36 -9.39 2.57
CA GLY A 324 -50.18 -8.22 3.43
C GLY A 324 -48.86 -8.23 4.18
N GLY A 325 -48.46 -7.03 4.66
CA GLY A 325 -47.23 -6.83 5.43
C GLY A 325 -47.38 -7.19 6.91
N GLY A 326 -46.25 -7.42 7.56
CA GLY A 326 -46.19 -7.69 8.99
C GLY A 326 -44.80 -7.50 9.57
N TYR A 327 -44.65 -7.94 10.82
CA TYR A 327 -43.40 -7.84 11.56
C TYR A 327 -43.05 -9.18 12.21
N PHE A 328 -41.77 -9.51 12.20
CA PHE A 328 -41.20 -10.49 13.10
C PHE A 328 -40.53 -9.75 14.26
N HIS A 329 -41.07 -9.87 15.44
CA HIS A 329 -40.48 -9.34 16.66
C HIS A 329 -39.66 -10.42 17.34
N PHE A 330 -38.45 -10.06 17.77
CA PHE A 330 -37.52 -10.97 18.44
C PHE A 330 -37.30 -10.51 19.88
N PHE A 331 -37.22 -11.48 20.78
CA PHE A 331 -37.00 -11.27 22.20
C PHE A 331 -36.00 -12.31 22.73
N THR A 332 -35.36 -12.00 23.84
CA THR A 332 -34.49 -12.92 24.57
C THR A 332 -34.91 -12.96 26.03
N ASP A 333 -34.82 -14.14 26.67
CA ASP A 333 -34.94 -14.26 28.12
C ASP A 333 -33.57 -14.02 28.80
N THR A 334 -33.52 -14.19 30.13
CA THR A 334 -32.30 -14.06 30.95
C THR A 334 -31.25 -15.13 30.64
N ASP A 335 -31.66 -16.28 30.10
CA ASP A 335 -30.80 -17.41 29.77
C ASP A 335 -30.30 -17.36 28.33
N GLY A 336 -30.68 -16.33 27.56
CA GLY A 336 -30.28 -16.11 26.16
C GLY A 336 -31.15 -16.87 25.14
N ASN A 337 -32.26 -17.52 25.55
CA ASN A 337 -33.15 -18.19 24.63
C ASN A 337 -33.92 -17.19 23.78
N VAL A 338 -34.06 -17.48 22.47
CA VAL A 338 -34.68 -16.59 21.51
C VAL A 338 -36.15 -16.94 21.29
N PHE A 339 -37.01 -15.91 21.34
CA PHE A 339 -38.44 -16.00 21.05
C PHE A 339 -38.77 -15.15 19.83
N LYS A 340 -39.58 -15.67 18.92
CA LYS A 340 -40.03 -15.00 17.71
C LYS A 340 -41.56 -14.91 17.68
N TRP A 341 -42.06 -13.71 17.46
CA TRP A 341 -43.50 -13.44 17.32
C TRP A 341 -43.80 -12.77 15.98
N SER A 342 -44.65 -13.41 15.16
CA SER A 342 -45.14 -12.83 13.91
C SER A 342 -46.49 -12.16 14.12
N THR A 343 -46.60 -10.89 13.71
CA THR A 343 -47.84 -10.09 13.84
C THR A 343 -47.85 -8.98 12.78
N ASN A 344 -49.03 -8.46 12.48
CA ASN A 344 -49.22 -7.30 11.62
C ASN A 344 -49.10 -5.94 12.35
N LYS A 345 -48.80 -5.94 13.65
CA LYS A 345 -48.73 -4.74 14.49
C LYS A 345 -47.31 -4.49 14.94
N GLY A 346 -46.89 -3.22 14.86
CA GLY A 346 -45.66 -2.76 15.49
C GLY A 346 -45.73 -2.84 17.02
N MET A 347 -44.55 -2.94 17.66
CA MET A 347 -44.45 -2.90 19.12
C MET A 347 -44.48 -1.45 19.59
N CYS A 348 -45.50 -1.09 20.36
CA CYS A 348 -45.67 0.23 20.93
C CYS A 348 -46.29 0.20 22.31
N PHE A 349 -46.10 1.23 23.08
CA PHE A 349 -46.76 1.38 24.39
C PHE A 349 -47.33 2.80 24.53
N ARG A 350 -48.28 2.96 25.45
CA ARG A 350 -48.90 4.24 25.72
C ARG A 350 -48.46 4.76 27.08
N MET A 351 -48.02 6.01 27.09
CA MET A 351 -47.67 6.75 28.29
C MET A 351 -48.12 8.19 28.15
N ASN A 352 -48.77 8.76 29.18
CA ASN A 352 -49.28 10.15 29.20
C ASN A 352 -50.10 10.51 27.97
N ASN A 353 -51.00 9.63 27.54
CA ASN A 353 -51.86 9.78 26.36
C ASN A 353 -51.16 9.82 25.00
N ARG A 354 -49.84 9.57 24.94
CA ARG A 354 -49.04 9.45 23.71
C ARG A 354 -48.65 7.98 23.47
N THR A 355 -48.47 7.65 22.20
CA THR A 355 -48.01 6.33 21.78
C THR A 355 -46.53 6.42 21.37
N TYR A 356 -45.70 5.54 21.93
CA TYR A 356 -44.27 5.45 21.68
C TYR A 356 -43.94 4.08 21.10
N SER A 357 -43.00 4.03 20.16
CA SER A 357 -42.43 2.79 19.67
C SER A 357 -41.57 2.14 20.76
N LEU A 358 -41.56 0.81 20.81
CA LEU A 358 -40.73 0.07 21.75
C LEU A 358 -39.30 0.02 21.20
N GLU A 359 -38.33 0.47 22.01
CA GLU A 359 -36.93 0.46 21.63
C GLU A 359 -36.23 -0.86 21.94
N GLN A 360 -35.17 -1.17 21.21
CA GLN A 360 -34.28 -2.30 21.49
C GLN A 360 -33.71 -2.19 22.91
N GLY A 361 -33.69 -3.33 23.64
CA GLY A 361 -33.27 -3.39 25.04
C GLY A 361 -34.40 -3.18 26.05
N ALA A 362 -35.61 -2.77 25.64
CA ALA A 362 -36.74 -2.65 26.51
C ALA A 362 -37.14 -4.01 27.09
N THR A 363 -37.49 -4.04 28.37
CA THR A 363 -37.98 -5.25 29.03
C THR A 363 -39.50 -5.29 29.02
N VAL A 364 -40.05 -6.41 28.56
CA VAL A 364 -41.51 -6.65 28.51
C VAL A 364 -41.89 -7.91 29.25
N LYS A 365 -43.06 -7.89 29.87
CA LYS A 365 -43.74 -9.11 30.30
C LYS A 365 -44.64 -9.55 29.16
N LEU A 366 -44.26 -10.64 28.48
CA LEU A 366 -44.97 -11.15 27.31
C LEU A 366 -45.68 -12.45 27.67
N THR A 367 -46.99 -12.49 27.43
CA THR A 367 -47.82 -13.69 27.59
C THR A 367 -48.25 -14.17 26.23
N GLY A 368 -47.85 -15.36 25.85
CA GLY A 368 -48.13 -15.95 24.53
C GLY A 368 -48.28 -17.47 24.59
N THR A 369 -48.77 -18.06 23.51
CA THR A 369 -48.84 -19.51 23.32
C THR A 369 -47.72 -19.95 22.41
N ILE A 370 -46.99 -21.00 22.79
CA ILE A 370 -45.93 -21.58 21.96
C ILE A 370 -46.60 -22.23 20.75
N LYS A 371 -46.28 -21.74 19.56
CA LYS A 371 -46.80 -22.22 18.29
C LYS A 371 -45.95 -23.34 17.72
N ASP A 372 -44.64 -23.17 17.79
CA ASP A 372 -43.66 -24.04 17.14
C ASP A 372 -42.27 -23.85 17.74
N HIS A 373 -41.37 -24.81 17.44
CA HIS A 373 -39.95 -24.74 17.69
C HIS A 373 -39.23 -24.72 16.34
N ASP A 374 -38.44 -23.70 16.09
CA ASP A 374 -37.72 -23.47 14.84
C ASP A 374 -36.21 -23.47 15.09
N ASP A 375 -35.45 -23.86 14.09
CA ASP A 375 -33.99 -23.73 14.08
C ASP A 375 -33.58 -22.88 12.88
N TYR A 376 -33.18 -21.67 13.15
CA TYR A 376 -32.73 -20.74 12.11
C TYR A 376 -31.21 -20.55 12.15
N ARG A 377 -30.49 -21.11 11.18
CA ARG A 377 -29.03 -21.05 11.09
C ARG A 377 -28.31 -21.53 12.36
N GLY A 378 -28.78 -22.64 12.93
CA GLY A 378 -28.24 -23.22 14.15
C GLY A 378 -28.74 -22.56 15.45
N MET A 379 -29.53 -21.48 15.37
CA MET A 379 -30.14 -20.83 16.53
C MET A 379 -31.53 -21.37 16.78
N LYS A 380 -31.73 -22.04 17.92
CA LYS A 380 -33.03 -22.51 18.34
C LYS A 380 -33.91 -21.33 18.72
N GLN A 381 -35.13 -21.28 18.15
CA GLN A 381 -36.09 -20.21 18.37
C GLN A 381 -37.43 -20.79 18.82
N THR A 382 -38.03 -20.21 19.84
CA THR A 382 -39.40 -20.57 20.27
C THR A 382 -40.37 -19.61 19.60
N ILE A 383 -41.18 -20.13 18.69
CA ILE A 383 -42.20 -19.35 17.97
C ILE A 383 -43.42 -19.20 18.85
N ILE A 384 -43.83 -17.97 19.12
CA ILE A 384 -44.98 -17.64 19.98
C ILE A 384 -46.07 -16.91 19.18
N THR A 385 -47.30 -17.11 19.62
CA THR A 385 -48.49 -16.54 18.99
C THR A 385 -49.53 -16.08 20.04
N ARG A 386 -50.54 -15.32 19.58
CA ARG A 386 -51.59 -14.78 20.46
C ARG A 386 -51.02 -14.03 21.67
N CYS A 387 -50.00 -13.26 21.40
CA CYS A 387 -49.25 -12.54 22.43
C CYS A 387 -49.99 -11.30 22.92
N LYS A 388 -49.87 -11.07 24.25
CA LYS A 388 -50.12 -9.82 24.91
C LYS A 388 -48.86 -9.42 25.66
N TYR A 389 -48.51 -8.13 25.68
CA TYR A 389 -47.35 -7.68 26.40
C TYR A 389 -47.63 -6.44 27.24
N GLU A 390 -46.84 -6.28 28.28
CA GLU A 390 -46.76 -5.14 29.17
C GLU A 390 -45.33 -4.69 29.23
N VAL A 391 -45.07 -3.38 29.02
CA VAL A 391 -43.71 -2.82 29.07
C VAL A 391 -43.36 -2.60 30.55
N LEU A 392 -42.23 -3.21 30.98
CA LEU A 392 -41.73 -3.12 32.35
C LEU A 392 -40.69 -1.99 32.49
N THR A 393 -39.79 -1.89 31.52
CA THR A 393 -38.79 -0.82 31.45
C THR A 393 -38.60 -0.43 30.00
N SER A 394 -38.61 0.86 29.73
CA SER A 394 -38.22 1.42 28.43
C SER A 394 -37.39 2.69 28.66
N THR A 395 -36.40 2.90 27.85
CA THR A 395 -35.75 4.23 27.72
C THR A 395 -36.64 5.07 26.83
N VAL A 396 -37.28 6.09 27.37
CA VAL A 396 -38.02 7.08 26.57
C VAL A 396 -37.01 8.15 26.17
N ARG A 397 -36.74 8.28 24.89
CA ARG A 397 -36.14 9.52 24.37
C ARG A 397 -37.27 10.53 24.20
N ASP A 398 -37.18 11.68 24.83
CA ASP A 398 -38.03 12.82 24.56
C ASP A 398 -37.74 13.33 23.14
N ASP A 399 -38.55 12.88 22.17
CA ASP A 399 -38.54 13.40 20.78
C ASP A 399 -39.18 14.81 20.71
N ALA A 400 -38.78 15.73 21.59
CA ALA A 400 -39.30 17.07 21.61
C ALA A 400 -38.54 18.07 20.71
N GLU A 401 -37.52 17.60 19.96
CA GLU A 401 -36.77 18.45 19.01
C GLU A 401 -36.49 17.77 17.66
N GLN A 402 -37.55 17.31 16.96
CA GLN A 402 -37.41 16.94 15.54
C GLN A 402 -38.73 17.18 14.76
N GLU A 403 -39.16 18.42 14.67
CA GLU A 403 -39.90 18.90 13.50
C GLU A 403 -39.06 20.02 12.89
N THR A 404 -38.07 19.70 12.08
CA THR A 404 -37.56 20.42 10.90
C THR A 404 -36.22 19.84 10.47
N SER A 405 -36.24 18.74 9.76
CA SER A 405 -35.34 18.49 8.63
C SER A 405 -35.74 17.14 7.99
N ASP A 406 -36.68 17.21 7.08
CA ASP A 406 -36.85 16.18 6.07
C ASP A 406 -35.62 16.10 5.19
N ASN A 407 -35.26 14.87 4.88
CA ASN A 407 -34.43 14.34 3.82
C ASN A 407 -32.97 14.02 4.15
N ASN A 408 -32.73 12.71 4.03
CA ASN A 408 -31.47 12.00 3.87
C ASN A 408 -30.71 11.59 5.14
N SER A 409 -31.19 10.54 5.76
CA SER A 409 -30.28 9.54 6.33
C SER A 409 -30.82 8.14 6.00
N SER A 410 -30.30 7.57 4.91
CA SER A 410 -30.37 6.12 4.70
C SER A 410 -29.52 5.47 5.78
N SER A 411 -30.17 4.99 6.84
CA SER A 411 -29.56 3.99 7.71
C SER A 411 -29.30 2.76 6.84
N THR A 412 -28.05 2.55 6.48
CA THR A 412 -27.61 1.31 5.86
C THR A 412 -27.78 0.20 6.88
N ASP A 413 -28.89 -0.48 6.77
CA ASP A 413 -29.24 -1.69 7.50
C ASP A 413 -28.13 -2.72 7.22
N LEU A 414 -27.32 -3.06 8.20
CA LEU A 414 -26.30 -4.12 8.10
C LEU A 414 -26.93 -5.47 7.67
N ASP A 415 -28.25 -5.63 7.88
CA ASP A 415 -29.02 -6.79 7.42
C ASP A 415 -29.38 -6.73 5.91
N ALA A 416 -29.44 -5.55 5.28
CA ALA A 416 -29.67 -5.40 3.83
C ALA A 416 -28.43 -5.81 2.99
N LEU A 417 -27.24 -5.66 3.53
CA LEU A 417 -26.00 -6.15 2.90
C LEU A 417 -25.89 -7.70 2.90
N MET A 418 -26.63 -8.37 3.76
CA MET A 418 -26.65 -9.85 3.81
C MET A 418 -27.47 -10.50 2.68
N LEU A 419 -28.31 -9.74 1.95
CA LEU A 419 -29.12 -10.25 0.83
C LEU A 419 -28.48 -10.09 -0.54
N TYR A 420 -27.38 -9.37 -0.65
CA TYR A 420 -26.74 -9.09 -1.96
C TYR A 420 -25.57 -10.03 -2.33
N TRP A 421 -25.20 -10.98 -1.43
CA TRP A 421 -24.09 -11.92 -1.67
C TRP A 421 -24.45 -13.36 -1.27
N ALA A 422 -25.66 -13.80 -1.64
CA ALA A 422 -26.03 -15.23 -1.62
C ALA A 422 -25.91 -15.83 -3.03
#